data_0b5d17313ee0de0c32d5191ddddf00d4
#
_entry.id   0b5d17313ee0de0c32d5191ddddf00d4
#
_cell.length_a   1.000
_cell.length_b   1.000
_cell.length_c   1.000
_cell.angle_alpha   90.00
_cell.angle_beta   90.00
_cell.angle_gamma   90.00
#
_symmetry.space_group_name_H-M   'P 1'
#
loop_
_entity.id
_entity.type
_entity.pdbx_description
1 polymer ?
#
loop_
_entity_poly.entity_id
_entity_poly.type
_entity_poly.pdbx_seq_one_letter_code
_entity_poly.pdbx_strand_id
1 'polypeptide(L)' 'FIMREGVLVPDTSSDRMDIRFGLEEYYGGLHCGDCMDVLWKGKWEPTRIEMSFEGDWYLVGIKTDSLVGLRVRV' A
#
# COMPACT_ATOMS: atom_id res chain seq x y z
N PHE A 1 3.80 20.57 -2.15
CA PHE A 1 3.53 19.15 -2.29
C PHE A 1 4.30 18.37 -1.23
N ILE A 2 3.60 17.71 -0.34
CA ILE A 2 4.20 16.97 0.77
C ILE A 2 3.84 15.50 0.63
N MET A 3 4.86 14.64 0.56
CA MET A 3 4.66 13.20 0.59
C MET A 3 4.59 12.71 2.02
N ARG A 4 3.66 11.83 2.29
CA ARG A 4 3.49 11.22 3.60
C ARG A 4 3.94 9.77 3.55
N GLU A 5 4.79 9.39 4.49
CA GLU A 5 5.23 8.01 4.63
C GLU A 5 4.33 7.26 5.61
N GLY A 6 4.05 6.02 5.27
CA GLY A 6 3.29 5.14 6.13
C GLY A 6 3.60 3.69 5.83
N VAL A 7 2.82 2.82 6.40
CA VAL A 7 3.00 1.36 6.30
C VAL A 7 1.70 0.75 5.79
N LEU A 8 1.80 -0.16 4.84
CA LEU A 8 0.63 -0.89 4.36
C LEU A 8 0.14 -1.84 5.46
N VAL A 9 -1.15 -1.76 5.74
CA VAL A 9 -1.82 -2.60 6.74
C VAL A 9 -3.14 -3.09 6.17
N PRO A 10 -3.64 -4.24 6.62
CA PRO A 10 -4.99 -4.66 6.24
C PRO A 10 -6.02 -3.81 7.00
N ASP A 11 -7.10 -3.48 6.31
CA ASP A 11 -8.26 -2.87 6.97
C ASP A 11 -9.18 -3.99 7.42
N THR A 12 -9.27 -4.21 8.73
CA THR A 12 -10.03 -5.33 9.28
C THR A 12 -11.55 -5.14 9.19
N SER A 13 -12.00 -3.92 8.89
CA SER A 13 -13.43 -3.63 8.72
C SER A 13 -13.90 -3.75 7.27
N SER A 14 -12.99 -4.02 6.34
CA SER A 14 -13.29 -4.19 4.93
C SER A 14 -12.27 -5.14 4.32
N ASP A 15 -12.47 -5.50 3.04
CA ASP A 15 -11.50 -6.33 2.32
C ASP A 15 -10.40 -5.50 1.66
N ARG A 16 -10.19 -4.27 2.13
CA ARG A 16 -9.22 -3.36 1.54
C ARG A 16 -7.92 -3.33 2.32
N MET A 17 -6.88 -2.87 1.66
CA MET A 17 -5.66 -2.45 2.32
C MET A 17 -5.75 -0.97 2.63
N ASP A 18 -4.96 -0.52 3.59
CA ASP A 18 -4.89 0.87 3.99
C ASP A 18 -3.44 1.24 4.25
N ILE A 19 -3.18 2.52 4.41
CA ILE A 19 -1.88 3.03 4.81
C ILE A 19 -2.04 3.65 6.19
N ARG A 20 -1.21 3.20 7.13
CA ARG A 20 -1.15 3.77 8.46
C ARG A 20 0.02 4.74 8.53
N PHE A 21 -0.28 6.00 8.84
CA PHE A 21 0.73 7.06 8.96
C PHE A 21 1.19 7.29 10.39
N GLY A 22 0.35 6.99 11.36
CA GLY A 22 0.63 7.18 12.77
C GLY A 22 -0.28 6.29 13.60
N LEU A 23 -0.34 6.54 14.92
CA LEU A 23 -1.10 5.67 15.82
C LEU A 23 -2.57 5.54 15.42
N GLU A 24 -3.16 6.66 15.00
CA GLU A 24 -4.58 6.71 14.63
C GLU A 24 -4.80 7.43 13.31
N GLU A 25 -3.75 7.54 12.50
CA GLU A 25 -3.85 8.22 11.21
C GLU A 25 -3.74 7.23 10.07
N TYR A 26 -4.75 7.23 9.22
CA TYR A 26 -4.87 6.32 8.08
C TYR A 26 -5.17 7.09 6.82
N TYR A 27 -4.84 6.48 5.69
CA TYR A 27 -5.16 7.02 4.38
C TYR A 27 -6.68 7.01 4.12
N GLY A 28 -7.36 6.00 4.63
CA GLY A 28 -8.82 5.90 4.50
C GLY A 28 -9.31 4.78 3.58
N GLY A 29 -8.47 3.82 3.29
CA GLY A 29 -8.79 2.69 2.42
C GLY A 29 -8.28 2.89 1.01
N LEU A 30 -7.53 1.92 0.52
CA LEU A 30 -6.97 1.95 -0.83
C LEU A 30 -7.95 1.32 -1.81
N HIS A 31 -8.00 1.88 -3.01
CA HIS A 31 -8.82 1.40 -4.12
C HIS A 31 -7.91 0.96 -5.27
N CYS A 32 -8.41 0.08 -6.12
CA CYS A 32 -7.67 -0.31 -7.32
C CYS A 32 -7.25 0.93 -8.11
N GLY A 33 -5.98 0.96 -8.50
CA GLY A 33 -5.43 2.07 -9.25
C GLY A 33 -4.82 3.18 -8.42
N ASP A 34 -4.96 3.16 -7.10
CA ASP A 34 -4.32 4.16 -6.23
C ASP A 34 -2.81 4.05 -6.34
N CYS A 35 -2.17 5.18 -6.66
CA CYS A 35 -0.74 5.25 -6.90
C CYS A 35 0.01 5.61 -5.62
N MET A 36 1.20 5.07 -5.50
CA MET A 36 2.10 5.34 -4.38
C MET A 36 3.52 4.97 -4.75
N ASP A 37 4.48 5.41 -3.96
CA ASP A 37 5.83 4.88 -4.01
C ASP A 37 5.98 3.85 -2.90
N VAL A 38 6.62 2.74 -3.19
CA VAL A 38 6.94 1.71 -2.19
C VAL A 38 8.45 1.64 -2.00
N LEU A 39 8.88 1.50 -0.76
CA LEU A 39 10.30 1.28 -0.47
C LEU A 39 10.59 -0.20 -0.70
N TRP A 40 11.32 -0.47 -1.79
CA TRP A 40 11.58 -1.84 -2.24
C TRP A 40 13.06 -2.00 -2.53
N LYS A 41 13.68 -2.93 -1.80
CA LYS A 41 15.11 -3.21 -1.94
C LYS A 41 15.98 -1.96 -1.83
N GLY A 42 15.64 -1.09 -0.88
CA GLY A 42 16.39 0.13 -0.60
C GLY A 42 16.09 1.31 -1.50
N LYS A 43 15.11 1.21 -2.36
CA LYS A 43 14.74 2.30 -3.28
C LYS A 43 13.25 2.57 -3.24
N TRP A 44 12.87 3.83 -3.44
CA TRP A 44 11.49 4.19 -3.65
C TRP A 44 11.11 3.90 -5.10
N GLU A 45 10.16 2.99 -5.28
CA GLU A 45 9.68 2.58 -6.59
C GLU A 45 8.24 3.04 -6.78
N PRO A 46 7.92 3.72 -7.90
CA PRO A 46 6.53 4.06 -8.18
C PRO A 46 5.73 2.82 -8.50
N THR A 47 4.54 2.74 -7.91
CA THR A 47 3.65 1.61 -8.12
C THR A 47 2.21 2.04 -7.96
N ARG A 48 1.30 1.12 -8.14
CA ARG A 48 -0.10 1.29 -7.79
C ARG A 48 -0.63 -0.03 -7.25
N ILE A 49 -1.65 0.06 -6.42
CA ILE A 49 -2.29 -1.13 -5.88
C ILE A 49 -3.39 -1.60 -6.82
N GLU A 50 -3.44 -2.91 -7.02
CA GLU A 50 -4.47 -3.54 -7.84
C GLU A 50 -4.92 -4.84 -7.17
N MET A 51 -6.06 -5.33 -7.60
CA MET A 51 -6.55 -6.63 -7.15
C MET A 51 -6.43 -7.63 -8.28
N SER A 52 -5.85 -8.79 -7.97
CA SER A 52 -5.72 -9.85 -8.94
C SER A 52 -7.07 -10.48 -9.25
N PHE A 53 -7.11 -11.23 -10.33
CA PHE A 53 -8.31 -12.00 -10.70
C PHE A 53 -8.75 -12.95 -9.57
N GLU A 54 -7.79 -13.43 -8.78
CA GLU A 54 -8.05 -14.35 -7.67
C GLU A 54 -8.49 -13.66 -6.39
N GLY A 55 -8.54 -12.32 -6.38
CA GLY A 55 -8.97 -11.55 -5.23
C GLY A 55 -7.86 -11.14 -4.26
N ASP A 56 -6.62 -11.19 -4.70
CA ASP A 56 -5.48 -10.80 -3.87
C ASP A 56 -4.99 -9.40 -4.24
N TRP A 57 -4.73 -8.59 -3.23
CA TRP A 57 -4.13 -7.28 -3.43
C TRP A 57 -2.65 -7.42 -3.78
N TYR A 58 -2.18 -6.64 -4.73
CA TYR A 58 -0.77 -6.60 -5.09
C TYR A 58 -0.36 -5.20 -5.54
N LEU A 59 0.95 -4.95 -5.50
CA LEU A 59 1.55 -3.74 -6.05
C LEU A 59 2.21 -4.09 -7.38
N VAL A 60 1.92 -3.27 -8.40
CA VAL A 60 2.41 -3.51 -9.75
C VAL A 60 3.95 -3.48 -9.77
N GLY A 61 4.55 -4.54 -10.29
CA GLY A 61 6.01 -4.65 -10.39
C GLY A 61 6.72 -5.13 -9.15
N ILE A 62 5.98 -5.36 -8.05
CA ILE A 62 6.59 -5.78 -6.78
C ILE A 62 6.19 -7.22 -6.49
N LYS A 63 7.18 -8.09 -6.44
CA LYS A 63 6.96 -9.50 -6.10
C LYS A 63 7.21 -9.73 -4.62
N THR A 64 6.15 -9.94 -3.85
CA THR A 64 6.23 -10.19 -2.43
C THR A 64 5.10 -11.11 -2.02
N ASP A 65 5.34 -11.90 -0.98
CA ASP A 65 4.30 -12.81 -0.45
C ASP A 65 3.26 -12.06 0.37
N SER A 66 3.58 -10.89 0.89
CA SER A 66 2.66 -10.09 1.69
C SER A 66 2.92 -8.62 1.49
N LEU A 67 1.86 -7.84 1.38
CA LEU A 67 1.95 -6.38 1.35
C LEU A 67 2.01 -5.78 2.76
N VAL A 68 1.60 -6.53 3.77
CA VAL A 68 1.54 -6.03 5.15
C VAL A 68 2.94 -5.68 5.63
N GLY A 69 3.09 -4.44 6.12
CA GLY A 69 4.36 -3.96 6.63
C GLY A 69 5.26 -3.27 5.61
N LEU A 70 4.89 -3.25 4.34
CA LEU A 70 5.67 -2.52 3.35
C LEU A 70 5.55 -1.01 3.59
N ARG A 71 6.71 -0.34 3.54
CA ARG A 71 6.73 1.11 3.69
C ARG A 71 6.39 1.78 2.37
N VAL A 72 5.47 2.73 2.42
CA VAL A 72 5.00 3.44 1.24
C VAL A 72 4.94 4.93 1.53
N ARG A 73 4.84 5.73 0.47
CA ARG A 73 4.58 7.16 0.60
C ARG A 73 3.63 7.63 -0.49
N VAL A 74 2.81 8.58 -0.15
CA VAL A 74 1.82 9.18 -1.06
C VAL A 74 1.85 10.70 -0.96
#